data_1a847022a02bff000de1b4ce8bcc5e1a
#
_entry.id   1a847022a02bff000de1b4ce8bcc5e1a
#
_cell.length_a   1.000
_cell.length_b   1.000
_cell.length_c   1.000
_cell.angle_alpha   90.00
_cell.angle_beta   90.00
_cell.angle_gamma   90.00
#
_symmetry.space_group_name_H-M   'P 1'
#
loop_
_entity.id
_entity.type
_entity.pdbx_description
1 polymer ?
#
loop_
_entity_poly.entity_id
_entity_poly.type
_entity_poly.pdbx_seq_one_letter_code
_entity_poly.pdbx_strand_id
1 'polypeptide(L)'
;MEIQVNTDHNIKGSEDLVARVEGVVGSTLERFQDRLTRVEVYLSDSNSHKGGDDDIKCSIEARAEGLRPFAVTQRAATINQAVDNAAERLRERLTSKLGRLRQRRAKTGPEI
;
A
#
# COMPACT_ATOMS: atom_id res chain seq x y z
N MET A 1 -8.91 0.50 9.87
CA MET A 1 -7.84 0.90 8.92
C MET A 1 -8.15 2.28 8.37
N GLU A 2 -7.23 3.19 8.53
CA GLU A 2 -7.36 4.53 7.99
C GLU A 2 -6.51 4.62 6.72
N ILE A 3 -7.09 5.08 5.63
CA ILE A 3 -6.40 5.21 4.35
C ILE A 3 -6.30 6.70 4.00
N GLN A 4 -5.09 7.16 3.76
CA GLN A 4 -4.85 8.53 3.32
C GLN A 4 -4.17 8.49 1.95
N VAL A 5 -4.67 9.31 1.02
CA VAL A 5 -4.14 9.39 -0.34
C VAL A 5 -3.47 10.73 -0.53
N ASN A 6 -2.21 10.72 -0.94
CA ASN A 6 -1.41 11.91 -1.20
C ASN A 6 -0.96 11.90 -2.66
N THR A 7 -1.05 13.05 -3.31
CA THR A 7 -0.61 13.18 -4.70
C THR A 7 0.41 14.32 -4.80
N ASP A 8 1.31 14.23 -5.80
CA ASP A 8 2.22 15.34 -6.06
C ASP A 8 1.52 16.38 -6.94
N HIS A 9 2.24 17.44 -7.29
CA HIS A 9 1.66 18.54 -8.08
C HIS A 9 1.40 18.16 -9.53
N ASN A 10 1.89 17.02 -10.00
CA ASN A 10 1.66 16.56 -11.37
C ASN A 10 0.44 15.68 -11.50
N ILE A 11 -0.15 15.29 -10.39
CA ILE A 11 -1.35 14.45 -10.38
C ILE A 11 -2.47 15.24 -9.70
N LYS A 12 -3.60 15.38 -10.41
CA LYS A 12 -4.76 16.05 -9.83
C LYS A 12 -5.41 15.14 -8.78
N GLY A 13 -5.36 15.57 -7.53
CA GLY A 13 -5.95 14.82 -6.41
C GLY A 13 -7.43 15.09 -6.25
N SER A 14 -8.22 14.72 -7.25
CA SER A 14 -9.68 14.93 -7.22
C SER A 14 -10.33 13.97 -6.21
N GLU A 15 -11.56 14.31 -5.81
CA GLU A 15 -12.33 13.43 -4.94
C GLU A 15 -12.58 12.07 -5.59
N ASP A 16 -12.80 12.05 -6.89
CA ASP A 16 -13.00 10.81 -7.64
C ASP A 16 -11.77 9.92 -7.60
N LEU A 17 -10.59 10.52 -7.78
CA LEU A 17 -9.35 9.76 -7.72
C LEU A 17 -9.13 9.21 -6.32
N VAL A 18 -9.31 10.04 -5.30
CA VAL A 18 -9.12 9.63 -3.92
C VAL A 18 -10.05 8.47 -3.56
N ALA A 19 -11.34 8.61 -3.92
CA ALA A 19 -12.34 7.58 -3.64
C ALA A 19 -11.99 6.26 -4.34
N ARG A 20 -11.54 6.33 -5.59
CA ARG A 20 -11.16 5.14 -6.35
C ARG A 20 -9.95 4.44 -5.74
N VAL A 21 -8.93 5.21 -5.37
CA VAL A 21 -7.73 4.66 -4.75
C VAL A 21 -8.06 4.03 -3.39
N GLU A 22 -8.84 4.72 -2.57
CA GLU A 22 -9.27 4.18 -1.29
C GLU A 22 -10.06 2.87 -1.48
N GLY A 23 -10.90 2.80 -2.49
CA GLY A 23 -11.67 1.60 -2.80
C GLY A 23 -10.79 0.42 -3.17
N VAL A 24 -9.81 0.64 -4.06
CA VAL A 24 -8.90 -0.42 -4.49
C VAL A 24 -8.03 -0.90 -3.34
N VAL A 25 -7.43 0.02 -2.61
CA VAL A 25 -6.54 -0.33 -1.50
C VAL A 25 -7.32 -1.02 -0.39
N GLY A 26 -8.47 -0.47 -0.02
CA GLY A 26 -9.31 -1.06 1.03
C GLY A 26 -9.79 -2.46 0.67
N SER A 27 -10.20 -2.66 -0.56
CA SER A 27 -10.66 -3.96 -1.04
C SER A 27 -9.52 -4.99 -1.06
N THR A 28 -8.37 -4.60 -1.58
CA THR A 28 -7.21 -5.49 -1.68
C THR A 28 -6.70 -5.91 -0.31
N LEU A 29 -6.75 -5.01 0.67
CA LEU A 29 -6.22 -5.24 2.01
C LEU A 29 -7.30 -5.62 3.03
N GLU A 30 -8.50 -5.91 2.56
CA GLU A 30 -9.65 -6.15 3.44
C GLU A 30 -9.38 -7.19 4.53
N ARG A 31 -8.71 -8.28 4.19
CA ARG A 31 -8.45 -9.35 5.17
C ARG A 31 -7.53 -8.90 6.30
N PHE A 32 -6.83 -7.79 6.14
CA PHE A 32 -5.91 -7.27 7.15
C PHE A 32 -6.45 -6.06 7.89
N GLN A 33 -7.71 -5.68 7.65
CA GLN A 33 -8.25 -4.43 8.18
C GLN A 33 -8.19 -4.34 9.71
N ASP A 34 -8.29 -5.46 10.40
CA ASP A 34 -8.23 -5.48 11.87
C ASP A 34 -6.80 -5.34 12.39
N ARG A 35 -5.81 -5.58 11.55
CA ARG A 35 -4.40 -5.50 11.92
C ARG A 35 -3.77 -4.19 11.50
N LEU A 36 -4.27 -3.60 10.43
CA LEU A 36 -3.75 -2.34 9.90
C LEU A 36 -4.36 -1.17 10.63
N THR A 37 -3.49 -0.30 11.17
CA THR A 37 -3.96 0.92 11.83
C THR A 37 -4.01 2.08 10.85
N ARG A 38 -3.06 2.16 9.93
CA ARG A 38 -3.00 3.27 8.97
C ARG A 38 -2.29 2.83 7.70
N VAL A 39 -2.80 3.31 6.57
CA VAL A 39 -2.20 3.09 5.26
C VAL A 39 -2.12 4.44 4.55
N GLU A 40 -0.92 4.83 4.13
CA GLU A 40 -0.73 6.06 3.37
C GLU A 40 -0.28 5.74 1.96
N VAL A 41 -1.00 6.30 1.00
CA VAL A 41 -0.72 6.11 -0.43
C VAL A 41 -0.10 7.40 -0.96
N TYR A 42 1.00 7.29 -1.67
CA TYR A 42 1.70 8.41 -2.29
C TYR A 42 1.78 8.17 -3.79
N LEU A 43 1.14 9.04 -4.56
CA LEU A 43 1.13 8.98 -6.00
C LEU A 43 1.94 10.13 -6.59
N SER A 44 2.81 9.82 -7.53
CA SER A 44 3.59 10.84 -8.22
C SER A 44 3.75 10.48 -9.70
N ASP A 45 3.92 11.52 -10.52
CA ASP A 45 4.19 11.38 -11.94
C ASP A 45 5.54 12.04 -12.19
N SER A 46 6.58 11.24 -12.35
CA SER A 46 7.94 11.74 -12.42
C SER A 46 8.29 12.35 -13.76
N ASN A 47 7.50 12.14 -14.80
CA ASN A 47 7.87 12.61 -16.12
C ASN A 47 6.67 12.84 -17.02
N SER A 48 5.92 13.88 -16.72
CA SER A 48 4.73 14.24 -17.49
C SER A 48 5.02 14.70 -18.91
N HIS A 49 6.29 14.98 -19.25
CA HIS A 49 6.64 15.59 -20.53
C HIS A 49 7.03 14.61 -21.62
N LYS A 50 7.58 13.46 -21.26
CA LYS A 50 8.18 12.56 -22.25
C LYS A 50 7.31 11.37 -22.61
N GLY A 51 6.17 11.22 -21.97
CA GLY A 51 5.29 10.09 -22.26
C GLY A 51 6.01 8.75 -22.16
N GLY A 52 6.96 8.64 -21.25
CA GLY A 52 7.67 7.39 -21.06
C GLY A 52 6.81 6.36 -20.39
N ASP A 53 7.28 5.12 -20.41
CA ASP A 53 6.61 4.04 -19.73
C ASP A 53 6.96 4.08 -18.24
N ASP A 54 6.00 3.69 -17.41
CA ASP A 54 6.21 3.52 -15.96
C ASP A 54 6.59 4.81 -15.24
N ASP A 55 6.04 5.93 -15.69
CA ASP A 55 6.28 7.23 -15.07
C ASP A 55 5.47 7.44 -13.80
N ILE A 56 4.39 6.71 -13.62
CA ILE A 56 3.56 6.83 -12.45
C ILE A 56 4.13 5.93 -11.34
N LYS A 57 4.38 6.55 -10.21
CA LYS A 57 4.90 5.85 -9.04
C LYS A 57 3.86 5.82 -7.95
N CYS A 58 3.62 4.66 -7.37
CA CYS A 58 2.75 4.51 -6.21
C CYS A 58 3.54 3.86 -5.07
N SER A 59 3.64 4.56 -3.96
CA SER A 59 4.21 4.02 -2.74
C SER A 59 3.09 3.90 -1.72
N ILE A 60 3.05 2.79 -1.00
CA ILE A 60 2.07 2.60 0.05
C ILE A 60 2.81 2.24 1.33
N GLU A 61 2.66 3.09 2.35
CA GLU A 61 3.22 2.82 3.66
C GLU A 61 2.14 2.21 4.54
N ALA A 62 2.47 1.13 5.21
CA ALA A 62 1.54 0.43 6.10
C ALA A 62 2.03 0.45 7.53
N ARG A 63 1.10 0.67 8.46
CA ARG A 63 1.31 0.55 9.89
C ARG A 63 0.37 -0.50 10.43
N ALA A 64 0.93 -1.52 11.06
CA ALA A 64 0.17 -2.64 11.60
C ALA A 64 0.67 -2.96 13.00
N GLU A 65 -0.22 -3.46 13.84
CA GLU A 65 0.16 -3.86 15.20
C GLU A 65 1.23 -4.96 15.16
N GLY A 66 2.26 -4.77 15.95
CA GLY A 66 3.33 -5.75 16.07
C GLY A 66 4.37 -5.71 14.96
N LEU A 67 4.22 -4.79 14.00
CA LEU A 67 5.18 -4.62 12.92
C LEU A 67 5.71 -3.20 12.91
N ARG A 68 6.95 -3.04 12.49
CA ARG A 68 7.48 -1.70 12.18
C ARG A 68 6.81 -1.20 10.91
N PRO A 69 6.57 0.10 10.79
CA PRO A 69 6.04 0.66 9.54
C PRO A 69 6.96 0.28 8.38
N PHE A 70 6.36 -0.05 7.24
CA PHE A 70 7.12 -0.37 6.05
C PHE A 70 6.34 0.09 4.82
N ALA A 71 7.03 0.18 3.70
CA ALA A 71 6.42 0.65 2.47
C ALA A 71 6.79 -0.24 1.30
N VAL A 72 5.91 -0.27 0.31
CA VAL A 72 6.19 -0.85 -1.00
C VAL A 72 6.07 0.24 -2.04
N THR A 73 6.77 0.09 -3.15
CA THR A 73 6.75 1.05 -4.24
C THR A 73 6.65 0.30 -5.56
N GLN A 74 5.74 0.74 -6.41
CA GLN A 74 5.58 0.19 -7.76
C GLN A 74 5.45 1.32 -8.76
N ARG A 75 5.89 1.08 -9.98
CA ARG A 75 5.76 2.02 -11.07
C ARG A 75 4.94 1.38 -12.18
N ALA A 76 4.22 2.22 -12.92
CA ALA A 76 3.40 1.73 -14.02
C ALA A 76 3.09 2.90 -14.98
N ALA A 77 2.52 2.56 -16.12
CA ALA A 77 2.15 3.56 -17.12
C ALA A 77 0.93 4.37 -16.73
N THR A 78 0.06 3.82 -15.88
CA THR A 78 -1.17 4.49 -15.46
C THR A 78 -1.31 4.48 -13.95
N ILE A 79 -2.10 5.42 -13.43
CA ILE A 79 -2.39 5.50 -12.01
C ILE A 79 -3.06 4.20 -11.52
N ASN A 80 -4.05 3.71 -12.27
CA ASN A 80 -4.76 2.51 -11.88
C ASN A 80 -3.83 1.30 -11.75
N GLN A 81 -2.94 1.12 -12.74
CA GLN A 81 -1.97 0.02 -12.70
C GLN A 81 -0.99 0.16 -11.55
N ALA A 82 -0.50 1.38 -11.32
CA ALA A 82 0.45 1.62 -10.23
C ALA A 82 -0.17 1.31 -8.87
N VAL A 83 -1.42 1.73 -8.66
CA VAL A 83 -2.14 1.49 -7.41
C VAL A 83 -2.43 0.01 -7.25
N ASP A 84 -2.94 -0.65 -8.30
CA ASP A 84 -3.23 -2.08 -8.24
C ASP A 84 -1.98 -2.89 -7.90
N ASN A 85 -0.87 -2.58 -8.57
CA ASN A 85 0.38 -3.29 -8.35
C ASN A 85 0.94 -3.06 -6.95
N ALA A 86 0.87 -1.82 -6.47
CA ALA A 86 1.37 -1.50 -5.14
C ALA A 86 0.51 -2.14 -4.05
N ALA A 87 -0.81 -2.10 -4.19
CA ALA A 87 -1.72 -2.71 -3.23
C ALA A 87 -1.50 -4.23 -3.17
N GLU A 88 -1.36 -4.87 -4.33
CA GLU A 88 -1.10 -6.31 -4.40
C GLU A 88 0.24 -6.66 -3.77
N ARG A 89 1.27 -5.87 -4.03
CA ARG A 89 2.59 -6.08 -3.44
C ARG A 89 2.54 -5.94 -1.93
N LEU A 90 1.79 -4.95 -1.45
CA LEU A 90 1.64 -4.75 -0.02
C LEU A 90 0.92 -5.93 0.62
N ARG A 91 -0.12 -6.45 -0.04
CA ARG A 91 -0.83 -7.62 0.44
C ARG A 91 0.10 -8.82 0.61
N GLU A 92 0.95 -9.07 -0.38
CA GLU A 92 1.95 -10.13 -0.33
C GLU A 92 2.92 -9.95 0.84
N ARG A 93 3.41 -8.72 1.02
CA ARG A 93 4.35 -8.43 2.10
C ARG A 93 3.71 -8.57 3.47
N LEU A 94 2.47 -8.13 3.61
CA LEU A 94 1.73 -8.30 4.86
C LEU A 94 1.53 -9.77 5.20
N THR A 95 1.16 -10.57 4.20
CA THR A 95 0.98 -12.01 4.39
C THR A 95 2.27 -12.63 4.93
N SER A 96 3.41 -12.30 4.33
CA SER A 96 4.71 -12.82 4.77
C SER A 96 5.08 -12.34 6.17
N LYS A 97 4.97 -11.03 6.40
CA LYS A 97 5.40 -10.44 7.68
C LYS A 97 4.52 -10.90 8.84
N LEU A 98 3.22 -10.93 8.65
CA LEU A 98 2.30 -11.37 9.70
C LEU A 98 2.41 -12.88 9.93
N GLY A 99 2.68 -13.64 8.87
CA GLY A 99 2.94 -15.07 9.00
C GLY A 99 4.17 -15.34 9.85
N ARG A 100 5.26 -14.61 9.60
CA ARG A 100 6.48 -14.74 10.40
C ARG A 100 6.26 -14.34 11.87
N LEU A 101 5.51 -13.27 12.07
CA LEU A 101 5.19 -12.82 13.42
C LEU A 101 4.40 -13.89 14.19
N ARG A 102 3.43 -14.50 13.53
CA ARG A 102 2.65 -15.59 14.13
C ARG A 102 3.53 -16.76 14.50
N GLN A 103 4.46 -17.15 13.62
CA GLN A 103 5.38 -18.24 13.89
C GLN A 103 6.31 -17.92 15.07
N ARG A 104 6.81 -16.70 15.17
CA ARG A 104 7.65 -16.30 16.29
C ARG A 104 6.88 -16.34 17.60
N ARG A 105 5.64 -15.90 17.62
CA ARG A 105 4.79 -15.95 18.80
C ARG A 105 4.53 -17.38 19.23
N ALA A 106 4.32 -18.28 18.27
CA ALA A 106 4.13 -19.69 18.56
C ALA A 106 5.38 -20.31 19.18
N LYS A 107 6.57 -19.94 18.69
CA LYS A 107 7.84 -20.44 19.21
C LYS A 107 8.17 -19.90 20.58
N THR A 108 7.73 -18.68 20.87
CA THR A 108 8.01 -18.03 22.15
C THR A 108 6.88 -18.21 23.16
N GLY A 109 5.87 -18.97 22.81
CA GLY A 109 4.78 -19.26 23.73
C GLY A 109 5.30 -20.06 24.92
N PRO A 110 4.51 -20.13 25.99
CA PRO A 110 4.96 -20.81 27.20
C PRO A 110 5.27 -22.26 26.89
N GLU A 111 6.46 -22.64 27.24
CA GLU A 111 6.85 -24.04 27.15
C GLU A 111 6.42 -24.74 28.43
N ILE A 112 5.84 -25.83 28.23
CA ILE A 112 5.35 -26.62 29.34
C ILE A 112 6.24 -27.83 29.54
#